data_0f5041883ca85ffd766a6ca7a08d92a3
#
_entry.id   0f5041883ca85ffd766a6ca7a08d92a3
#
_cell.length_a   1.000
_cell.length_b   1.000
_cell.length_c   1.000
_cell.angle_alpha   90.00
_cell.angle_beta   90.00
_cell.angle_gamma   90.00
#
_symmetry.space_group_name_H-M   'P 1'
#
loop_
_entity.id
_entity.type
_entity.pdbx_description
1 polymer ?
#
loop_
_entity_poly.entity_id
_entity_poly.type
_entity_poly.pdbx_seq_one_letter_code
_entity_poly.pdbx_strand_id
1 'polypeptide(L)'
;MSQIVVEAERRKAGGKNVNRRLRYSGKIPAVMYGRGKEPVPITVTPEAVRNILFSESGRNTIFTVTVDGGQHTNAMVKEYQLDPVRGSLIHTDFFEIAMDRLLELTVNVEIVGEAEGVKLDGGLMDIVTRSIQVECLPADIPDSIKVDVAHLKINDYIRVKNLTADPKVKILTDAEVVIVTIVPPVKEEVPVEVPV
;
A
#
# COMPACT_ATOMS: atom_id res chain seq x y z
N MET A 1 -0.67 12.97 17.14
CA MET A 1 -1.24 11.99 16.20
C MET A 1 -2.61 11.59 16.69
N SER A 2 -3.66 11.82 15.90
CA SER A 2 -5.02 11.42 16.27
C SER A 2 -5.09 9.89 16.24
N GLN A 3 -5.37 9.26 17.37
CA GLN A 3 -5.59 7.81 17.40
C GLN A 3 -6.89 7.51 16.63
N ILE A 4 -6.75 6.86 15.50
CA ILE A 4 -7.91 6.37 14.74
C ILE A 4 -8.41 5.12 15.46
N VAL A 5 -9.69 5.11 15.82
CA VAL A 5 -10.35 3.97 16.48
C VAL A 5 -11.35 3.36 15.52
N VAL A 6 -11.24 2.05 15.31
CA VAL A 6 -12.16 1.26 14.49
C VAL A 6 -12.99 0.35 15.39
N GLU A 7 -14.29 0.53 15.39
CA GLU A 7 -15.20 -0.35 16.09
C GLU A 7 -15.44 -1.63 15.27
N ALA A 8 -15.31 -2.77 15.92
CA ALA A 8 -15.48 -4.08 15.34
C ALA A 8 -16.39 -4.95 16.22
N GLU A 9 -17.25 -5.74 15.59
CA GLU A 9 -18.11 -6.71 16.25
C GLU A 9 -17.63 -8.12 15.92
N ARG A 10 -17.52 -9.01 16.91
CA ARG A 10 -17.24 -10.43 16.67
C ARG A 10 -18.38 -11.07 15.88
N ARG A 11 -18.03 -11.94 14.96
CA ARG A 11 -19.00 -12.72 14.23
C ARG A 11 -18.62 -14.21 14.20
N LYS A 12 -19.58 -15.07 13.91
CA LYS A 12 -19.29 -16.45 13.54
C LYS A 12 -18.82 -16.49 12.07
N ALA A 13 -17.83 -17.33 11.78
CA ALA A 13 -17.44 -17.59 10.40
C ALA A 13 -18.67 -18.04 9.61
N GLY A 14 -18.94 -17.39 8.49
CA GLY A 14 -20.13 -17.61 7.69
C GLY A 14 -19.81 -17.85 6.22
N GLY A 15 -20.68 -18.61 5.54
CA GLY A 15 -20.56 -18.85 4.11
C GLY A 15 -20.93 -17.64 3.25
N LYS A 16 -20.94 -17.84 1.92
CA LYS A 16 -21.18 -16.82 0.89
C LYS A 16 -22.44 -15.97 1.14
N ASN A 17 -23.55 -16.61 1.51
CA ASN A 17 -24.83 -15.91 1.69
C ASN A 17 -24.85 -15.00 2.93
N VAL A 18 -24.15 -15.40 4.02
CA VAL A 18 -24.04 -14.59 5.25
C VAL A 18 -23.24 -13.34 4.94
N ASN A 19 -22.07 -13.47 4.30
CA ASN A 19 -21.20 -12.34 3.92
C ASN A 19 -21.88 -11.39 2.93
N ARG A 20 -22.74 -11.92 2.01
CA ARG A 20 -23.51 -11.09 1.11
C ARG A 20 -24.56 -10.25 1.84
N ARG A 21 -25.31 -10.84 2.80
CA ARG A 21 -26.29 -10.11 3.61
C ARG A 21 -25.61 -9.02 4.45
N LEU A 22 -24.43 -9.33 5.00
CA LEU A 22 -23.65 -8.37 5.78
C LEU A 22 -23.29 -7.13 4.95
N ARG A 23 -22.82 -7.32 3.71
CA ARG A 23 -22.50 -6.20 2.81
C ARG A 23 -23.74 -5.38 2.43
N TYR A 24 -24.90 -6.01 2.29
CA TYR A 24 -26.15 -5.29 2.05
C TYR A 24 -26.62 -4.45 3.26
N SER A 25 -26.24 -4.84 4.49
CA SER A 25 -26.50 -4.03 5.68
C SER A 25 -25.47 -2.91 5.91
N GLY A 26 -24.58 -2.66 4.93
CA GLY A 26 -23.58 -1.59 5.02
C GLY A 26 -22.34 -1.92 5.85
N LYS A 27 -22.17 -3.18 6.27
CA LYS A 27 -20.99 -3.65 7.00
C LYS A 27 -20.16 -4.59 6.13
N ILE A 28 -18.86 -4.68 6.38
CA ILE A 28 -17.97 -5.60 5.67
C ILE A 28 -17.41 -6.67 6.60
N PRO A 29 -17.22 -7.89 6.08
CA PRO A 29 -16.49 -8.92 6.80
C PRO A 29 -15.00 -8.57 6.84
N ALA A 30 -14.39 -8.78 8.01
CA ALA A 30 -12.97 -8.65 8.22
C ALA A 30 -12.45 -9.83 9.06
N VAL A 31 -11.15 -10.00 9.08
CA VAL A 31 -10.47 -10.98 9.93
C VAL A 31 -9.33 -10.25 10.64
N MET A 32 -9.20 -10.50 11.94
CA MET A 32 -8.10 -10.00 12.74
C MET A 32 -7.22 -11.17 13.18
N TYR A 33 -5.93 -11.10 12.90
CA TYR A 33 -4.95 -12.11 13.26
C TYR A 33 -3.60 -11.49 13.59
N GLY A 34 -2.72 -12.24 14.22
CA GLY A 34 -1.38 -11.81 14.60
C GLY A 34 -1.00 -12.25 16.00
N ARG A 35 0.23 -11.98 16.42
CA ARG A 35 0.79 -12.29 17.73
C ARG A 35 0.65 -13.77 18.15
N GLY A 36 0.51 -14.68 17.19
CA GLY A 36 0.33 -16.12 17.48
C GLY A 36 -1.05 -16.51 18.03
N LYS A 37 -2.02 -15.58 17.99
CA LYS A 37 -3.41 -15.86 18.38
C LYS A 37 -4.20 -16.44 17.20
N GLU A 38 -5.27 -17.16 17.51
CA GLU A 38 -6.21 -17.65 16.50
C GLU A 38 -6.88 -16.48 15.75
N PRO A 39 -7.09 -16.62 14.43
CA PRO A 39 -7.80 -15.60 13.65
C PRO A 39 -9.22 -15.39 14.16
N VAL A 40 -9.56 -14.15 14.43
CA VAL A 40 -10.88 -13.75 14.91
C VAL A 40 -11.66 -13.13 13.75
N PRO A 41 -12.77 -13.75 13.30
CA PRO A 41 -13.65 -13.13 12.31
C PRO A 41 -14.44 -11.99 12.95
N ILE A 42 -14.35 -10.81 12.34
CA ILE A 42 -15.01 -9.58 12.80
C ILE A 42 -15.81 -8.94 11.67
N THR A 43 -16.60 -7.98 12.04
CA THR A 43 -17.37 -7.11 11.14
C THR A 43 -17.03 -5.68 11.43
N VAL A 44 -16.79 -4.87 10.40
CA VAL A 44 -16.43 -3.47 10.52
C VAL A 44 -17.21 -2.59 9.56
N THR A 45 -17.25 -1.30 9.84
CA THR A 45 -17.86 -0.31 8.95
C THR A 45 -16.86 0.05 7.84
N PRO A 46 -17.24 0.00 6.56
CA PRO A 46 -16.33 0.25 5.44
C PRO A 46 -15.75 1.67 5.45
N GLU A 47 -16.50 2.67 5.94
CA GLU A 47 -16.05 4.06 6.00
C GLU A 47 -14.84 4.25 6.91
N ALA A 48 -14.84 3.61 8.08
CA ALA A 48 -13.71 3.70 9.01
C ALA A 48 -12.41 3.15 8.38
N VAL A 49 -12.51 2.00 7.71
CA VAL A 49 -11.37 1.39 7.01
C VAL A 49 -10.93 2.21 5.80
N ARG A 50 -11.88 2.76 5.07
CA ARG A 50 -11.62 3.62 3.91
C ARG A 50 -10.82 4.87 4.32
N ASN A 51 -11.20 5.52 5.41
CA ASN A 51 -10.49 6.69 5.94
C ASN A 51 -9.03 6.36 6.29
N ILE A 52 -8.76 5.15 6.79
CA ILE A 52 -7.40 4.67 7.04
C ILE A 52 -6.64 4.49 5.74
N LEU A 53 -7.24 3.81 4.75
CA LEU A 53 -6.58 3.52 3.47
C LEU A 53 -6.26 4.77 2.64
N PHE A 54 -7.02 5.85 2.82
CA PHE A 54 -6.79 7.14 2.17
C PHE A 54 -5.96 8.13 3.01
N SER A 55 -5.48 7.73 4.18
CA SER A 55 -4.49 8.52 4.93
C SER A 55 -3.12 8.51 4.24
N GLU A 56 -2.24 9.41 4.61
CA GLU A 56 -0.89 9.53 4.04
C GLU A 56 -0.10 8.23 4.14
N SER A 57 -0.13 7.56 5.30
CA SER A 57 0.52 6.27 5.54
C SER A 57 -0.25 5.08 4.94
N GLY A 58 -1.47 5.28 4.44
CA GLY A 58 -2.29 4.26 3.79
C GLY A 58 -2.45 2.99 4.62
N ARG A 59 -2.08 1.83 4.04
CA ARG A 59 -2.16 0.51 4.71
C ARG A 59 -1.26 0.41 5.95
N ASN A 60 -0.19 1.20 6.00
CA ASN A 60 0.79 1.17 7.07
C ASN A 60 0.38 1.98 8.30
N THR A 61 -0.78 2.65 8.23
CA THR A 61 -1.35 3.38 9.36
C THR A 61 -1.66 2.44 10.51
N ILE A 62 -1.13 2.75 11.69
CA ILE A 62 -1.45 2.04 12.93
C ILE A 62 -2.70 2.66 13.55
N PHE A 63 -3.67 1.83 13.83
CA PHE A 63 -4.93 2.23 14.46
C PHE A 63 -5.34 1.26 15.58
N THR A 64 -6.26 1.70 16.43
CA THR A 64 -6.78 0.86 17.51
C THR A 64 -8.09 0.23 17.06
N VAL A 65 -8.17 -1.10 17.13
CA VAL A 65 -9.41 -1.85 16.92
C VAL A 65 -10.04 -2.11 18.27
N THR A 66 -11.31 -1.73 18.42
CA THR A 66 -12.12 -2.05 19.61
C THR A 66 -13.10 -3.15 19.24
N VAL A 67 -12.92 -4.33 19.81
CA VAL A 67 -13.79 -5.49 19.56
C VAL A 67 -14.83 -5.62 20.67
N ASP A 68 -16.11 -5.59 20.30
CA ASP A 68 -17.26 -5.70 21.23
C ASP A 68 -17.21 -4.70 22.40
N GLY A 69 -16.62 -3.53 22.20
CA GLY A 69 -16.53 -2.46 23.21
C GLY A 69 -15.56 -2.74 24.37
N GLY A 70 -14.77 -3.82 24.34
CA GLY A 70 -13.97 -4.20 25.49
C GLY A 70 -12.47 -4.41 25.25
N GLN A 71 -12.08 -4.88 24.10
CA GLN A 71 -10.66 -5.14 23.78
C GLN A 71 -10.10 -4.10 22.84
N HIS A 72 -9.15 -3.31 23.30
CA HIS A 72 -8.39 -2.37 22.47
C HIS A 72 -7.10 -3.04 22.01
N THR A 73 -6.92 -3.15 20.70
CA THR A 73 -5.75 -3.82 20.11
C THR A 73 -5.21 -2.95 19.00
N ASN A 74 -3.91 -2.71 18.99
CA ASN A 74 -3.26 -2.01 17.89
C ASN A 74 -3.13 -2.93 16.68
N ALA A 75 -3.57 -2.46 15.54
CA ALA A 75 -3.57 -3.19 14.29
C ALA A 75 -3.20 -2.29 13.11
N MET A 76 -2.86 -2.91 11.99
CA MET A 76 -2.71 -2.29 10.68
C MET A 76 -3.52 -3.06 9.65
N VAL A 77 -3.78 -2.45 8.50
CA VAL A 77 -4.40 -3.14 7.37
C VAL A 77 -3.33 -3.95 6.63
N LYS A 78 -3.41 -5.28 6.70
CA LYS A 78 -2.47 -6.16 5.96
C LYS A 78 -2.88 -6.31 4.51
N GLU A 79 -4.18 -6.57 4.29
CA GLU A 79 -4.75 -6.76 2.96
C GLU A 79 -6.18 -6.20 2.90
N TYR A 80 -6.61 -5.78 1.72
CA TYR A 80 -7.98 -5.37 1.47
C TYR A 80 -8.41 -5.76 0.05
N GLN A 81 -9.70 -5.95 -0.12
CA GLN A 81 -10.31 -6.29 -1.40
C GLN A 81 -11.34 -5.25 -1.79
N LEU A 82 -11.24 -4.75 -3.01
CA LEU A 82 -12.20 -3.83 -3.59
C LEU A 82 -13.05 -4.55 -4.65
N ASP A 83 -14.29 -4.15 -4.77
CA ASP A 83 -15.13 -4.53 -5.90
C ASP A 83 -14.57 -3.90 -7.18
N PRO A 84 -14.22 -4.67 -8.20
CA PRO A 84 -13.57 -4.15 -9.41
C PRO A 84 -14.46 -3.19 -10.22
N VAL A 85 -15.79 -3.28 -10.05
CA VAL A 85 -16.75 -2.45 -10.81
C VAL A 85 -17.17 -1.23 -10.00
N ARG A 86 -17.46 -1.43 -8.71
CA ARG A 86 -17.99 -0.36 -7.83
C ARG A 86 -16.94 0.36 -7.03
N GLY A 87 -15.71 -0.17 -6.93
CA GLY A 87 -14.64 0.35 -6.08
C GLY A 87 -14.96 0.29 -4.57
N SER A 88 -16.04 -0.40 -4.18
CA SER A 88 -16.42 -0.53 -2.79
C SER A 88 -15.59 -1.60 -2.07
N LEU A 89 -15.29 -1.37 -0.79
CA LEU A 89 -14.54 -2.32 0.02
C LEU A 89 -15.37 -3.57 0.30
N ILE A 90 -14.82 -4.75 0.00
CA ILE A 90 -15.50 -6.05 0.14
C ILE A 90 -14.99 -6.82 1.35
N HIS A 91 -13.69 -6.76 1.62
CA HIS A 91 -13.01 -7.48 2.70
C HIS A 91 -11.79 -6.70 3.18
N THR A 92 -11.41 -6.89 4.42
CA THR A 92 -10.17 -6.36 4.95
C THR A 92 -9.59 -7.30 6.00
N ASP A 93 -8.26 -7.40 6.01
CA ASP A 93 -7.47 -8.18 6.94
C ASP A 93 -6.72 -7.23 7.87
N PHE A 94 -6.95 -7.40 9.17
CA PHE A 94 -6.25 -6.66 10.21
C PHE A 94 -5.17 -7.52 10.83
N PHE A 95 -3.97 -6.97 10.85
CA PHE A 95 -2.84 -7.60 11.51
C PHE A 95 -2.58 -6.95 12.87
N GLU A 96 -2.68 -7.74 13.94
CA GLU A 96 -2.41 -7.28 15.31
C GLU A 96 -0.91 -7.06 15.49
N ILE A 97 -0.53 -5.85 15.91
CA ILE A 97 0.86 -5.42 16.02
C ILE A 97 1.32 -5.48 17.48
N ALA A 98 2.56 -5.95 17.68
CA ALA A 98 3.31 -5.77 18.92
C ALA A 98 4.32 -4.63 18.70
N MET A 99 4.31 -3.62 19.55
CA MET A 99 5.19 -2.44 19.41
C MET A 99 6.67 -2.78 19.55
N ASP A 100 7.00 -3.94 20.14
CA ASP A 100 8.36 -4.38 20.46
C ASP A 100 8.97 -5.30 19.41
N ARG A 101 8.29 -5.55 18.29
CA ARG A 101 8.75 -6.48 17.26
C ARG A 101 8.94 -5.80 15.92
N LEU A 102 9.97 -6.22 15.21
CA LEU A 102 10.17 -5.86 13.81
C LEU A 102 9.03 -6.39 12.96
N LEU A 103 8.58 -5.56 12.03
CA LEU A 103 7.51 -5.87 11.09
C LEU A 103 8.05 -5.78 9.67
N GLU A 104 7.68 -6.78 8.87
CA GLU A 104 7.85 -6.72 7.42
C GLU A 104 6.60 -6.10 6.80
N LEU A 105 6.80 -5.00 6.10
CA LEU A 105 5.72 -4.26 5.45
C LEU A 105 6.15 -3.73 4.08
N THR A 106 5.16 -3.37 3.30
CA THR A 106 5.38 -2.81 1.97
C THR A 106 5.12 -1.31 2.02
N VAL A 107 6.14 -0.52 1.66
CA VAL A 107 6.07 0.95 1.61
C VAL A 107 6.02 1.41 0.16
N ASN A 108 5.19 2.41 -0.11
CA ASN A 108 5.09 3.01 -1.43
C ASN A 108 6.32 3.89 -1.72
N VAL A 109 6.71 3.89 -2.98
CA VAL A 109 7.74 4.79 -3.50
C VAL A 109 7.07 6.04 -4.03
N GLU A 110 7.50 7.20 -3.56
CA GLU A 110 7.05 8.50 -4.00
C GLU A 110 8.14 9.17 -4.83
N ILE A 111 7.80 9.54 -6.05
CA ILE A 111 8.73 10.20 -6.96
C ILE A 111 8.68 11.70 -6.69
N VAL A 112 9.85 12.29 -6.46
CA VAL A 112 10.02 13.72 -6.23
C VAL A 112 10.79 14.33 -7.39
N GLY A 113 10.31 15.47 -7.91
CA GLY A 113 10.94 16.18 -9.03
C GLY A 113 10.44 15.74 -10.40
N GLU A 114 10.91 16.44 -11.43
CA GLU A 114 10.71 16.11 -12.85
C GLU A 114 12.07 15.77 -13.47
N ALA A 115 12.15 14.62 -14.13
CA ALA A 115 13.37 14.18 -14.77
C ALA A 115 13.76 15.09 -15.95
N GLU A 116 15.04 15.48 -16.04
CA GLU A 116 15.56 16.25 -17.18
C GLU A 116 15.29 15.56 -18.52
N GLY A 117 15.45 14.24 -18.59
CA GLY A 117 15.19 13.46 -19.80
C GLY A 117 13.73 13.47 -20.26
N VAL A 118 12.78 13.67 -19.35
CA VAL A 118 11.36 13.85 -19.72
C VAL A 118 11.13 15.28 -20.21
N LYS A 119 11.66 16.27 -19.49
CA LYS A 119 11.39 17.69 -19.74
C LYS A 119 12.10 18.24 -20.97
N LEU A 120 13.35 17.86 -21.19
CA LEU A 120 14.20 18.40 -22.28
C LEU A 120 14.16 17.53 -23.52
N ASP A 121 14.18 16.22 -23.32
CA ASP A 121 14.37 15.25 -24.42
C ASP A 121 13.07 14.52 -24.80
N GLY A 122 11.95 14.82 -24.14
CA GLY A 122 10.65 14.22 -24.43
C GLY A 122 10.55 12.73 -24.09
N GLY A 123 11.43 12.22 -23.22
CA GLY A 123 11.40 10.84 -22.74
C GLY A 123 10.14 10.52 -21.93
N LEU A 124 9.83 9.25 -21.81
CA LEU A 124 8.74 8.75 -20.96
C LEU A 124 9.31 8.15 -19.68
N MET A 125 8.78 8.58 -18.54
CA MET A 125 9.14 7.99 -17.24
C MET A 125 8.29 6.74 -17.01
N ASP A 126 8.93 5.60 -16.86
CA ASP A 126 8.29 4.33 -16.52
C ASP A 126 8.62 3.93 -15.08
N ILE A 127 7.57 3.71 -14.28
CA ILE A 127 7.67 3.30 -12.89
C ILE A 127 7.49 1.78 -12.83
N VAL A 128 8.60 1.06 -12.82
CA VAL A 128 8.63 -0.41 -12.79
C VAL A 128 8.18 -0.94 -11.44
N THR A 129 8.71 -0.36 -10.35
CA THR A 129 8.40 -0.80 -8.99
C THR A 129 7.83 0.37 -8.18
N ARG A 130 6.56 0.24 -7.77
CA ARG A 130 5.83 1.27 -7.03
C ARG A 130 5.88 1.09 -5.52
N SER A 131 6.35 -0.06 -5.06
CA SER A 131 6.41 -0.37 -3.65
C SER A 131 7.57 -1.32 -3.35
N ILE A 132 8.19 -1.18 -2.19
CA ILE A 132 9.31 -1.98 -1.73
C ILE A 132 9.02 -2.59 -0.37
N GLN A 133 9.60 -3.76 -0.11
CA GLN A 133 9.50 -4.43 1.19
C GLN A 133 10.59 -3.92 2.12
N VAL A 134 10.17 -3.57 3.33
CA VAL A 134 11.06 -3.08 4.37
C VAL A 134 10.75 -3.76 5.70
N GLU A 135 11.76 -3.82 6.54
CA GLU A 135 11.68 -4.31 7.93
C GLU A 135 11.99 -3.15 8.86
N CYS A 136 11.06 -2.80 9.73
CA CYS A 136 11.23 -1.73 10.72
C CYS A 136 10.38 -1.95 11.97
N LEU A 137 10.61 -1.13 12.99
CA LEU A 137 9.75 -1.07 14.17
C LEU A 137 8.46 -0.29 13.84
N PRO A 138 7.32 -0.59 14.51
CA PRO A 138 6.07 0.13 14.30
C PRO A 138 6.16 1.65 14.51
N ALA A 139 7.07 2.10 15.37
CA ALA A 139 7.30 3.52 15.64
C ALA A 139 8.06 4.25 14.54
N ASP A 140 8.82 3.53 13.71
CA ASP A 140 9.70 4.06 12.68
C ASP A 140 9.21 3.73 11.25
N ILE A 141 7.92 3.43 11.09
CA ILE A 141 7.31 3.16 9.78
C ILE A 141 7.30 4.45 8.96
N PRO A 142 7.96 4.51 7.79
CA PRO A 142 7.88 5.66 6.90
C PRO A 142 6.57 5.64 6.11
N ASP A 143 5.99 6.81 5.87
CA ASP A 143 4.77 6.95 5.05
C ASP A 143 5.05 6.63 3.59
N SER A 144 6.16 7.14 3.06
CA SER A 144 6.65 6.88 1.71
C SER A 144 8.18 6.92 1.67
N ILE A 145 8.77 6.29 0.65
CA ILE A 145 10.19 6.42 0.35
C ILE A 145 10.34 7.35 -0.83
N LYS A 146 10.93 8.53 -0.59
CA LYS A 146 11.11 9.56 -1.60
C LYS A 146 12.29 9.24 -2.50
N VAL A 147 12.07 9.34 -3.80
CA VAL A 147 13.07 9.10 -4.83
C VAL A 147 13.17 10.34 -5.71
N ASP A 148 14.31 11.01 -5.66
CA ASP A 148 14.57 12.17 -6.52
C ASP A 148 15.00 11.72 -7.94
N VAL A 149 14.21 12.10 -8.92
CA VAL A 149 14.42 11.77 -10.33
C VAL A 149 14.92 12.96 -11.17
N ALA A 150 15.10 14.14 -10.56
CA ALA A 150 15.40 15.37 -11.29
C ALA A 150 16.62 15.27 -12.21
N HIS A 151 17.64 14.51 -11.82
CA HIS A 151 18.91 14.35 -12.54
C HIS A 151 18.90 13.26 -13.62
N LEU A 152 17.80 12.53 -13.80
CA LEU A 152 17.73 11.41 -14.74
C LEU A 152 17.60 11.87 -16.18
N LYS A 153 18.40 11.26 -17.07
CA LYS A 153 18.38 11.41 -18.53
C LYS A 153 17.75 10.21 -19.21
N ILE A 154 17.57 10.29 -20.53
CA ILE A 154 17.08 9.16 -21.33
C ILE A 154 18.00 7.95 -21.17
N ASN A 155 17.42 6.76 -20.97
CA ASN A 155 18.05 5.47 -20.65
C ASN A 155 18.67 5.37 -19.26
N ASP A 156 18.53 6.39 -18.40
CA ASP A 156 18.91 6.26 -17.00
C ASP A 156 17.84 5.51 -16.20
N TYR A 157 18.27 4.92 -15.11
CA TYR A 157 17.41 4.20 -14.19
C TYR A 157 17.88 4.35 -12.74
N ILE A 158 16.93 4.24 -11.79
CA ILE A 158 17.23 4.16 -10.35
C ILE A 158 16.91 2.76 -9.86
N ARG A 159 17.84 2.18 -9.11
CA ARG A 159 17.67 0.89 -8.42
C ARG A 159 17.48 1.08 -6.93
N VAL A 160 16.99 0.03 -6.26
CA VAL A 160 16.80 0.00 -4.81
C VAL A 160 18.05 0.40 -4.02
N LYS A 161 19.24 0.00 -4.49
CA LYS A 161 20.53 0.39 -3.85
C LYS A 161 20.82 1.89 -3.82
N ASN A 162 20.18 2.66 -4.70
CA ASN A 162 20.38 4.11 -4.81
C ASN A 162 19.40 4.89 -3.91
N LEU A 163 18.53 4.18 -3.18
CA LEU A 163 17.58 4.80 -2.27
C LEU A 163 18.26 5.30 -1.00
N THR A 164 17.87 6.49 -0.59
CA THR A 164 18.23 7.03 0.71
C THR A 164 17.08 6.66 1.68
N ALA A 165 17.24 5.56 2.40
CA ALA A 165 16.32 5.17 3.46
C ALA A 165 16.87 5.62 4.82
N ASP A 166 15.96 5.84 5.77
CA ASP A 166 16.36 6.08 7.16
C ASP A 166 17.16 4.89 7.72
N PRO A 167 18.21 5.12 8.53
CA PRO A 167 19.07 4.05 9.05
C PRO A 167 18.33 3.03 9.94
N LYS A 168 17.11 3.34 10.37
CA LYS A 168 16.23 2.47 11.16
C LYS A 168 15.37 1.53 10.31
N VAL A 169 15.34 1.74 9.01
CA VAL A 169 14.53 0.97 8.06
C VAL A 169 15.44 0.10 7.22
N LYS A 170 15.28 -1.21 7.37
CA LYS A 170 16.05 -2.18 6.58
C LYS A 170 15.25 -2.57 5.34
N ILE A 171 15.81 -2.34 4.16
CA ILE A 171 15.20 -2.74 2.90
C ILE A 171 15.43 -4.25 2.70
N LEU A 172 14.36 -5.01 2.45
CA LEU A 172 14.39 -6.44 2.17
C LEU A 172 14.37 -6.73 0.67
N THR A 173 13.86 -5.80 -0.14
CA THR A 173 13.83 -5.93 -1.60
C THR A 173 15.25 -5.99 -2.16
N ASP A 174 15.47 -6.82 -3.17
CA ASP A 174 16.77 -6.95 -3.83
C ASP A 174 17.30 -5.60 -4.32
N ALA A 175 18.56 -5.33 -4.03
CA ALA A 175 19.27 -4.09 -4.36
C ALA A 175 19.34 -3.79 -5.88
N GLU A 176 19.25 -4.82 -6.72
CA GLU A 176 19.31 -4.69 -8.17
C GLU A 176 17.96 -4.40 -8.84
N VAL A 177 16.85 -4.45 -8.10
CA VAL A 177 15.52 -4.14 -8.63
C VAL A 177 15.45 -2.68 -9.08
N VAL A 178 14.96 -2.47 -10.32
CA VAL A 178 14.75 -1.14 -10.89
C VAL A 178 13.45 -0.56 -10.39
N ILE A 179 13.49 0.70 -9.95
CA ILE A 179 12.34 1.45 -9.46
C ILE A 179 11.75 2.30 -10.57
N VAL A 180 12.59 3.13 -11.17
CA VAL A 180 12.20 4.06 -12.24
C VAL A 180 13.23 3.97 -13.36
N THR A 181 12.74 4.06 -14.59
CA THR A 181 13.56 4.20 -15.79
C THR A 181 12.98 5.25 -16.73
N ILE A 182 13.84 5.91 -17.52
CA ILE A 182 13.41 6.87 -18.53
C ILE A 182 13.65 6.26 -19.91
N VAL A 183 12.55 6.02 -20.61
CA VAL A 183 12.55 5.42 -21.96
C VAL A 183 12.50 6.53 -23.02
N PRO A 184 13.22 6.41 -24.13
CA PRO A 184 13.11 7.37 -25.23
C PRO A 184 11.69 7.37 -25.81
N PRO A 185 11.22 8.51 -26.35
CA PRO A 185 9.92 8.57 -26.98
C PRO A 185 9.87 7.63 -28.18
N VAL A 186 8.80 6.85 -28.30
CA VAL A 186 8.54 6.05 -29.48
C VAL A 186 8.25 7.02 -30.64
N LYS A 187 9.13 7.13 -31.61
CA LYS A 187 8.79 7.78 -32.88
C LYS A 187 7.78 6.89 -33.58
N GLU A 188 6.53 7.31 -33.66
CA GLU A 188 5.57 6.71 -34.57
C GLU A 188 6.13 6.90 -35.99
N GLU A 189 6.61 5.81 -36.58
CA GLU A 189 6.84 5.78 -38.02
C GLU A 189 5.47 5.90 -38.69
N VAL A 190 5.15 7.09 -39.18
CA VAL A 190 3.99 7.30 -40.03
C VAL A 190 4.16 6.40 -41.24
N PRO A 191 3.23 5.47 -41.55
CA PRO A 191 3.34 4.67 -42.74
C PRO A 191 3.37 5.58 -43.94
N VAL A 192 4.47 5.58 -44.69
CA VAL A 192 4.56 6.29 -45.95
C VAL A 192 3.60 5.60 -46.90
N GLU A 193 2.45 6.22 -47.16
CA GLU A 193 1.59 5.81 -48.26
C GLU A 193 2.41 5.88 -49.56
N VAL A 194 2.70 4.71 -50.13
CA VAL A 194 3.26 4.58 -51.45
C VAL A 194 2.16 4.92 -52.45
N PRO A 195 2.26 6.03 -53.20
CA PRO A 195 1.28 6.27 -54.24
C PRO A 195 1.44 5.26 -55.35
N VAL A 196 0.33 4.60 -55.72
CA VAL A 196 0.16 3.72 -56.90
C VAL A 196 0.08 4.58 -58.14
#